data_40fe483efd83a3f8e061abecb745b98b
#
_entry.id   40fe483efd83a3f8e061abecb745b98b
#
_cell.length_a   1.000
_cell.length_b   1.000
_cell.length_c   1.000
_cell.angle_alpha   90.00
_cell.angle_beta   90.00
_cell.angle_gamma   90.00
#
_symmetry.space_group_name_H-M   'P 1'
#
loop_
_entity.id
_entity.type
_entity.pdbx_description
1 polymer ?
#
loop_
_entity_poly.entity_id
_entity_poly.type
_entity_poly.pdbx_seq_one_letter_code
_entity_poly.pdbx_strand_id
1 'polypeptide(L)'
;MGIFDKLKKKRAVSEILQEALNEEKEDMIRGVVDLSDTAVKEVMIPRIDVDFIPLDMETEELLKRVAESGHSRFPVYDESIDNVVGVLYVKDLINSFAKKEPIDLEKIIRKPFFVPESKRIDGLLREFKRRHVHIAIAVDEYGGISGIVCMEDIIEEIVGDIQDEFDNEDEDIVSIGDGLWLCDARVDMDDLAEALHTELPSDEFETLGGFVFDLFGKIPVRYEKVRWKDFDFIVQDMDGHKINTVKIAAVKDGEMP
;
A
#
# COMPACT_ATOMS: atom_id res chain seq x y z
N MET A 1 35.64 -28.77 3.51
CA MET A 1 34.28 -28.32 3.74
C MET A 1 33.35 -29.42 3.21
N GLY A 2 32.84 -30.27 4.11
CA GLY A 2 32.32 -31.57 3.74
C GLY A 2 30.84 -31.56 3.37
N ILE A 3 30.41 -32.62 2.64
CA ILE A 3 29.04 -32.93 2.25
C ILE A 3 28.07 -32.85 3.46
N PHE A 4 28.54 -33.18 4.67
CA PHE A 4 27.78 -33.09 5.91
C PHE A 4 27.43 -31.66 6.33
N ASP A 5 28.26 -30.66 6.06
CA ASP A 5 27.96 -29.25 6.36
C ASP A 5 26.92 -28.68 5.40
N LYS A 6 26.95 -29.10 4.11
CA LYS A 6 25.91 -28.72 3.15
C LYS A 6 24.54 -29.33 3.49
N LEU A 7 24.54 -30.56 4.01
CA LEU A 7 23.31 -31.24 4.42
C LEU A 7 22.71 -30.62 5.70
N LYS A 8 23.54 -30.25 6.65
CA LYS A 8 23.10 -29.49 7.87
C LYS A 8 22.51 -28.12 7.51
N LYS A 9 23.19 -27.38 6.61
CA LYS A 9 22.70 -26.06 6.16
C LYS A 9 21.37 -26.18 5.39
N LYS A 10 21.21 -27.19 4.53
CA LYS A 10 19.93 -27.45 3.83
C LYS A 10 18.80 -27.84 4.79
N ARG A 11 19.09 -28.53 5.87
CA ARG A 11 18.10 -28.96 6.85
C ARG A 11 17.65 -27.79 7.73
N ALA A 12 18.58 -26.93 8.15
CA ALA A 12 18.28 -25.71 8.90
C ALA A 12 17.42 -24.73 8.07
N VAL A 13 17.76 -24.50 6.80
CA VAL A 13 16.95 -23.67 5.89
C VAL A 13 15.54 -24.27 5.68
N SER A 14 15.42 -25.59 5.58
CA SER A 14 14.10 -26.25 5.45
C SER A 14 13.26 -26.15 6.73
N GLU A 15 13.88 -26.17 7.90
CA GLU A 15 13.20 -26.01 9.19
C GLU A 15 12.71 -24.56 9.37
N ILE A 16 13.53 -23.55 9.04
CA ILE A 16 13.17 -22.12 9.06
C ILE A 16 12.02 -21.83 8.08
N LEU A 17 12.10 -22.31 6.84
CA LEU A 17 11.03 -22.17 5.85
C LEU A 17 9.71 -22.82 6.30
N GLN A 18 9.78 -23.92 7.02
CA GLN A 18 8.59 -24.60 7.51
C GLN A 18 7.96 -23.91 8.72
N GLU A 19 8.77 -23.20 9.49
CA GLU A 19 8.36 -22.38 10.62
C GLU A 19 7.67 -21.09 10.11
N ALA A 20 8.28 -20.36 9.19
CA ALA A 20 7.69 -19.19 8.53
C ALA A 20 6.36 -19.52 7.81
N LEU A 21 6.30 -20.62 7.05
CA LEU A 21 5.06 -21.10 6.41
C LEU A 21 3.95 -21.47 7.43
N ASN A 22 4.30 -21.78 8.67
CA ASN A 22 3.30 -22.03 9.71
C ASN A 22 2.78 -20.75 10.33
N GLU A 23 3.64 -19.73 10.51
CA GLU A 23 3.26 -18.39 10.98
C GLU A 23 2.29 -17.72 10.00
N GLU A 24 2.60 -17.68 8.71
CA GLU A 24 1.68 -17.15 7.69
C GLU A 24 0.30 -17.82 7.70
N LYS A 25 0.25 -19.14 7.89
CA LYS A 25 -1.02 -19.87 7.96
C LYS A 25 -1.80 -19.55 9.23
N GLU A 26 -1.12 -19.36 10.34
CA GLU A 26 -1.76 -18.98 11.60
C GLU A 26 -2.34 -17.56 11.50
N ASP A 27 -1.63 -16.63 10.84
CA ASP A 27 -2.09 -15.27 10.61
C ASP A 27 -3.29 -15.23 9.66
N MET A 28 -3.26 -15.97 8.56
CA MET A 28 -4.43 -16.13 7.69
C MET A 28 -5.65 -16.71 8.44
N ILE A 29 -5.44 -17.68 9.33
CA ILE A 29 -6.54 -18.25 10.13
C ILE A 29 -7.10 -17.20 11.08
N ARG A 30 -6.27 -16.38 11.71
CA ARG A 30 -6.70 -15.23 12.52
C ARG A 30 -7.49 -14.24 11.69
N GLY A 31 -6.96 -13.78 10.55
CA GLY A 31 -7.65 -12.87 9.65
C GLY A 31 -9.05 -13.36 9.26
N VAL A 32 -9.20 -14.67 8.98
CA VAL A 32 -10.52 -15.26 8.71
C VAL A 32 -11.45 -15.20 9.93
N VAL A 33 -10.95 -15.36 11.14
CA VAL A 33 -11.76 -15.26 12.37
C VAL A 33 -12.17 -13.81 12.61
N ASP A 34 -11.24 -12.87 12.44
CA ASP A 34 -11.44 -11.45 12.73
C ASP A 34 -12.40 -10.77 11.74
N LEU A 35 -12.53 -11.30 10.50
CA LEU A 35 -13.53 -10.83 9.52
C LEU A 35 -14.95 -10.72 10.07
N SER A 36 -15.32 -11.57 11.00
CA SER A 36 -16.67 -11.57 11.57
C SER A 36 -16.91 -10.40 12.55
N ASP A 37 -15.82 -9.83 13.06
CA ASP A 37 -15.86 -8.76 14.06
C ASP A 37 -15.43 -7.39 13.49
N THR A 38 -14.81 -7.36 12.32
CA THR A 38 -14.37 -6.15 11.63
C THR A 38 -15.53 -5.52 10.83
N ALA A 39 -15.72 -4.21 10.95
CA ALA A 39 -16.73 -3.45 10.22
C ALA A 39 -16.11 -2.76 8.99
N VAL A 40 -16.93 -2.44 7.99
CA VAL A 40 -16.53 -1.73 6.76
C VAL A 40 -15.75 -0.46 7.05
N LYS A 41 -16.15 0.34 8.04
CA LYS A 41 -15.46 1.58 8.43
C LYS A 41 -14.02 1.40 8.88
N GLU A 42 -13.62 0.18 9.26
CA GLU A 42 -12.28 -0.14 9.75
C GLU A 42 -11.30 -0.44 8.61
N VAL A 43 -11.84 -0.87 7.45
CA VAL A 43 -11.05 -1.28 6.28
C VAL A 43 -11.33 -0.46 5.01
N MET A 44 -12.35 0.41 5.03
CA MET A 44 -12.70 1.23 3.86
C MET A 44 -11.65 2.31 3.59
N ILE A 45 -11.51 2.68 2.32
CA ILE A 45 -10.84 3.91 1.93
C ILE A 45 -11.75 5.08 2.33
N PRO A 46 -11.30 5.98 3.22
CA PRO A 46 -12.09 7.13 3.66
C PRO A 46 -12.45 8.07 2.50
N ARG A 47 -13.60 8.74 2.59
CA ARG A 47 -14.10 9.67 1.56
C ARG A 47 -13.06 10.69 1.06
N ILE A 48 -12.20 11.16 1.96
CA ILE A 48 -11.19 12.18 1.65
C ILE A 48 -10.10 11.66 0.70
N ASP A 49 -9.86 10.35 0.71
CA ASP A 49 -8.82 9.68 -0.06
C ASP A 49 -9.38 9.00 -1.34
N VAL A 50 -10.70 9.09 -1.56
CA VAL A 50 -11.35 8.47 -2.73
C VAL A 50 -11.31 9.40 -3.94
N ASP A 51 -10.89 8.88 -5.06
CA ASP A 51 -10.95 9.55 -6.36
C ASP A 51 -12.37 9.46 -6.95
N PHE A 52 -13.16 10.49 -6.74
CA PHE A 52 -14.51 10.61 -7.32
C PHE A 52 -14.46 11.32 -8.68
N ILE A 53 -15.29 10.89 -9.63
CA ILE A 53 -15.44 11.50 -10.95
C ILE A 53 -16.81 12.18 -11.03
N PRO A 54 -16.88 13.48 -11.38
CA PRO A 54 -18.15 14.13 -11.68
C PRO A 54 -18.73 13.60 -12.99
N LEU A 55 -20.05 13.43 -13.05
CA LEU A 55 -20.76 12.85 -14.20
C LEU A 55 -20.58 13.67 -15.48
N ASP A 56 -20.43 14.96 -15.36
CA ASP A 56 -20.26 15.93 -16.44
C ASP A 56 -18.79 16.18 -16.85
N MET A 57 -17.85 15.37 -16.35
CA MET A 57 -16.42 15.52 -16.66
C MET A 57 -16.17 15.37 -18.16
N GLU A 58 -15.37 16.28 -18.72
CA GLU A 58 -14.95 16.22 -20.10
C GLU A 58 -14.08 14.98 -20.39
N THR A 59 -14.27 14.36 -21.55
CA THR A 59 -13.60 13.09 -21.90
C THR A 59 -12.08 13.15 -21.80
N GLU A 60 -11.47 14.26 -22.19
CA GLU A 60 -10.01 14.41 -22.18
C GLU A 60 -9.47 14.45 -20.74
N GLU A 61 -10.15 15.17 -19.86
CA GLU A 61 -9.82 15.25 -18.44
C GLU A 61 -10.03 13.89 -17.75
N LEU A 62 -11.11 13.19 -18.06
CA LEU A 62 -11.42 11.86 -17.58
C LEU A 62 -10.29 10.87 -17.92
N LEU A 63 -9.85 10.83 -19.17
CA LEU A 63 -8.78 9.93 -19.60
C LEU A 63 -7.46 10.24 -18.91
N LYS A 64 -7.14 11.52 -18.73
CA LYS A 64 -5.95 11.94 -18.02
C LYS A 64 -6.00 11.49 -16.55
N ARG A 65 -7.10 11.76 -15.86
CA ARG A 65 -7.29 11.40 -14.44
C ARG A 65 -7.20 9.90 -14.21
N VAL A 66 -7.85 9.11 -15.05
CA VAL A 66 -7.80 7.64 -15.01
C VAL A 66 -6.37 7.12 -15.23
N ALA A 67 -5.62 7.73 -16.15
CA ALA A 67 -4.25 7.33 -16.43
C ALA A 67 -3.27 7.70 -15.31
N GLU A 68 -3.49 8.83 -14.64
CA GLU A 68 -2.63 9.31 -13.55
C GLU A 68 -2.87 8.56 -12.23
N SER A 69 -4.13 8.17 -11.93
CA SER A 69 -4.47 7.52 -10.67
C SER A 69 -4.13 6.04 -10.62
N GLY A 70 -4.10 5.35 -11.78
CA GLY A 70 -3.88 3.91 -11.85
C GLY A 70 -5.03 3.03 -11.33
N HIS A 71 -6.11 3.61 -10.80
CA HIS A 71 -7.22 2.87 -10.26
C HIS A 71 -8.07 2.18 -11.34
N SER A 72 -8.67 1.05 -11.01
CA SER A 72 -9.51 0.27 -11.92
C SER A 72 -10.99 0.68 -11.89
N ARG A 73 -11.44 1.35 -10.82
CA ARG A 73 -12.85 1.68 -10.56
C ARG A 73 -12.97 3.03 -9.87
N PHE A 74 -13.92 3.84 -10.33
CA PHE A 74 -14.16 5.18 -9.79
C PHE A 74 -15.64 5.37 -9.46
N PRO A 75 -15.98 5.81 -8.25
CA PRO A 75 -17.34 6.31 -7.99
C PRO A 75 -17.61 7.55 -8.82
N VAL A 76 -18.80 7.60 -9.44
CA VAL A 76 -19.25 8.74 -10.24
C VAL A 76 -20.40 9.42 -9.53
N TYR A 77 -20.29 10.73 -9.34
CA TYR A 77 -21.30 11.53 -8.65
C TYR A 77 -21.92 12.59 -9.56
N ASP A 78 -23.11 13.01 -9.21
CA ASP A 78 -23.85 14.10 -9.87
C ASP A 78 -24.08 15.23 -8.85
N GLU A 79 -23.71 16.46 -9.18
CA GLU A 79 -23.78 17.67 -8.38
C GLU A 79 -22.97 17.63 -7.05
N SER A 80 -23.06 16.56 -6.28
CA SER A 80 -22.43 16.40 -4.97
C SER A 80 -21.85 15.01 -4.80
N ILE A 81 -20.69 14.90 -4.11
CA ILE A 81 -20.05 13.61 -3.78
C ILE A 81 -20.99 12.70 -2.98
N ASP A 82 -21.95 13.25 -2.24
CA ASP A 82 -22.95 12.45 -1.53
C ASP A 82 -24.03 11.85 -2.47
N ASN A 83 -24.09 12.32 -3.71
CA ASN A 83 -24.98 11.80 -4.74
C ASN A 83 -24.22 10.92 -5.74
N VAL A 84 -23.73 9.76 -5.30
CA VAL A 84 -23.07 8.79 -6.19
C VAL A 84 -24.10 8.10 -7.07
N VAL A 85 -24.05 8.36 -8.37
CA VAL A 85 -24.99 7.84 -9.38
C VAL A 85 -24.53 6.56 -10.05
N GLY A 86 -23.20 6.25 -9.97
CA GLY A 86 -22.66 5.05 -10.60
C GLY A 86 -21.22 4.75 -10.20
N VAL A 87 -20.69 3.70 -10.78
CA VAL A 87 -19.26 3.34 -10.72
C VAL A 87 -18.76 3.15 -12.15
N LEU A 88 -17.73 3.92 -12.51
CA LEU A 88 -16.99 3.73 -13.75
C LEU A 88 -15.99 2.61 -13.58
N TYR A 89 -15.99 1.66 -14.48
CA TYR A 89 -14.94 0.66 -14.63
C TYR A 89 -14.03 1.04 -15.79
N VAL A 90 -12.74 1.17 -15.56
CA VAL A 90 -11.77 1.55 -16.62
C VAL A 90 -11.82 0.61 -17.81
N LYS A 91 -12.06 -0.68 -17.59
CA LYS A 91 -12.23 -1.65 -18.69
C LYS A 91 -13.40 -1.33 -19.62
N ASP A 92 -14.48 -0.73 -19.10
CA ASP A 92 -15.65 -0.36 -19.92
C ASP A 92 -15.32 0.91 -20.73
N LEU A 93 -14.57 1.84 -20.17
CA LEU A 93 -14.02 3.01 -20.87
C LEU A 93 -13.09 2.58 -22.03
N ILE A 94 -12.16 1.64 -21.75
CA ILE A 94 -11.27 1.09 -22.80
C ILE A 94 -12.07 0.40 -23.91
N ASN A 95 -13.14 -0.33 -23.56
CA ASN A 95 -14.02 -0.98 -24.55
C ASN A 95 -14.71 0.04 -25.47
N SER A 96 -15.22 1.15 -24.94
CA SER A 96 -15.85 2.23 -25.73
C SER A 96 -14.83 2.89 -26.64
N PHE A 97 -13.63 3.15 -26.12
CA PHE A 97 -12.53 3.73 -26.90
C PHE A 97 -12.11 2.81 -28.06
N ALA A 98 -11.93 1.52 -27.81
CA ALA A 98 -11.56 0.53 -28.82
C ALA A 98 -12.60 0.41 -29.94
N LYS A 99 -13.90 0.60 -29.64
CA LYS A 99 -15.00 0.60 -30.61
C LYS A 99 -15.16 1.94 -31.33
N LYS A 100 -14.39 2.97 -30.94
CA LYS A 100 -14.53 4.36 -31.41
C LYS A 100 -15.95 4.93 -31.16
N GLU A 101 -16.59 4.49 -30.09
CA GLU A 101 -17.87 5.03 -29.63
C GLU A 101 -17.61 6.31 -28.81
N PRO A 102 -18.51 7.31 -28.87
CA PRO A 102 -18.42 8.47 -27.98
C PRO A 102 -18.48 8.02 -26.53
N ILE A 103 -17.59 8.56 -25.69
CA ILE A 103 -17.61 8.29 -24.25
C ILE A 103 -18.76 9.10 -23.64
N ASP A 104 -19.74 8.41 -23.12
CA ASP A 104 -20.91 8.96 -22.45
C ASP A 104 -20.99 8.27 -21.07
N LEU A 105 -20.59 9.01 -20.02
CA LEU A 105 -20.51 8.45 -18.67
C LEU A 105 -21.85 7.88 -18.20
N GLU A 106 -22.97 8.54 -18.49
CA GLU A 106 -24.32 8.04 -18.09
C GLU A 106 -24.60 6.63 -18.62
N LYS A 107 -24.05 6.29 -19.79
CA LYS A 107 -24.30 4.99 -20.43
C LYS A 107 -23.33 3.90 -20.02
N ILE A 108 -22.10 4.27 -19.63
CA ILE A 108 -21.03 3.30 -19.34
C ILE A 108 -20.86 3.00 -17.85
N ILE A 109 -21.34 3.89 -16.95
CA ILE A 109 -21.30 3.64 -15.51
C ILE A 109 -22.22 2.49 -15.13
N ARG A 110 -21.80 1.74 -14.11
CA ARG A 110 -22.58 0.66 -13.55
C ARG A 110 -23.31 1.12 -12.31
N LYS A 111 -24.43 0.46 -12.00
CA LYS A 111 -25.21 0.76 -10.80
C LYS A 111 -24.36 0.65 -9.54
N PRO A 112 -24.34 1.66 -8.66
CA PRO A 112 -23.55 1.62 -7.43
C PRO A 112 -24.16 0.62 -6.43
N PHE A 113 -23.30 0.02 -5.62
CA PHE A 113 -23.71 -0.84 -4.53
C PHE A 113 -23.40 -0.14 -3.21
N PHE A 114 -24.44 0.27 -2.49
CA PHE A 114 -24.32 0.94 -1.19
C PHE A 114 -24.38 -0.05 -0.04
N VAL A 115 -23.58 0.20 0.98
CA VAL A 115 -23.54 -0.58 2.22
C VAL A 115 -23.38 0.34 3.43
N PRO A 116 -24.00 0.03 4.58
CA PRO A 116 -23.71 0.76 5.81
C PRO A 116 -22.23 0.59 6.21
N GLU A 117 -21.59 1.64 6.68
CA GLU A 117 -20.20 1.57 7.18
C GLU A 117 -20.05 0.67 8.42
N SER A 118 -21.14 0.46 9.17
CA SER A 118 -21.18 -0.46 10.31
C SER A 118 -21.35 -1.93 9.95
N LYS A 119 -21.50 -2.25 8.65
CA LYS A 119 -21.68 -3.63 8.18
C LYS A 119 -20.40 -4.44 8.40
N ARG A 120 -20.55 -5.72 8.82
CA ARG A 120 -19.42 -6.65 8.95
C ARG A 120 -18.89 -7.08 7.59
N ILE A 121 -17.56 -7.12 7.46
CA ILE A 121 -16.90 -7.38 6.17
C ILE A 121 -17.06 -8.82 5.70
N ASP A 122 -17.24 -9.80 6.60
CA ASP A 122 -17.56 -11.18 6.26
C ASP A 122 -18.89 -11.29 5.47
N GLY A 123 -19.90 -10.54 5.91
CA GLY A 123 -21.19 -10.42 5.22
C GLY A 123 -21.04 -9.72 3.88
N LEU A 124 -20.24 -8.66 3.82
CA LEU A 124 -19.98 -7.92 2.59
C LEU A 124 -19.25 -8.77 1.55
N LEU A 125 -18.24 -9.54 1.95
CA LEU A 125 -17.51 -10.45 1.06
C LEU A 125 -18.44 -11.48 0.40
N ARG A 126 -19.40 -12.03 1.18
CA ARG A 126 -20.44 -12.93 0.61
C ARG A 126 -21.34 -12.21 -0.39
N GLU A 127 -21.67 -10.94 -0.15
CA GLU A 127 -22.48 -10.15 -1.09
C GLU A 127 -21.69 -9.79 -2.36
N PHE A 128 -20.44 -9.42 -2.27
CA PHE A 128 -19.58 -9.19 -3.41
C PHE A 128 -19.55 -10.41 -4.34
N LYS A 129 -19.30 -11.60 -3.77
CA LYS A 129 -19.31 -12.88 -4.54
C LYS A 129 -20.67 -13.14 -5.19
N ARG A 130 -21.76 -12.97 -4.46
CA ARG A 130 -23.13 -13.23 -4.96
C ARG A 130 -23.54 -12.27 -6.07
N ARG A 131 -23.16 -10.98 -5.94
CA ARG A 131 -23.55 -9.92 -6.88
C ARG A 131 -22.56 -9.77 -8.04
N HIS A 132 -21.40 -10.41 -7.98
CA HIS A 132 -20.29 -10.24 -8.92
C HIS A 132 -19.84 -8.77 -9.04
N VAL A 133 -19.75 -8.07 -7.92
CA VAL A 133 -19.24 -6.71 -7.81
C VAL A 133 -18.01 -6.71 -6.91
N HIS A 134 -17.10 -5.76 -7.11
CA HIS A 134 -15.81 -5.68 -6.42
C HIS A 134 -15.63 -4.38 -5.64
N ILE A 135 -16.62 -3.50 -5.66
CA ILE A 135 -16.60 -2.21 -4.96
C ILE A 135 -17.98 -1.94 -4.39
N ALA A 136 -18.02 -1.40 -3.18
CA ALA A 136 -19.22 -0.85 -2.56
C ALA A 136 -18.94 0.56 -2.05
N ILE A 137 -20.00 1.38 -2.03
CA ILE A 137 -19.99 2.72 -1.47
C ILE A 137 -20.45 2.62 -0.02
N ALA A 138 -19.60 3.00 0.93
CA ALA A 138 -19.94 3.02 2.34
C ALA A 138 -20.75 4.28 2.68
N VAL A 139 -21.83 4.11 3.45
CA VAL A 139 -22.71 5.20 3.87
C VAL A 139 -22.85 5.22 5.39
N ASP A 140 -22.91 6.42 5.96
CA ASP A 140 -23.16 6.66 7.37
C ASP A 140 -24.69 6.57 7.71
N GLU A 141 -25.04 6.77 8.98
CA GLU A 141 -26.42 6.73 9.48
C GLU A 141 -27.29 7.89 8.98
N TYR A 142 -26.67 8.94 8.44
CA TYR A 142 -27.35 10.13 7.90
C TYR A 142 -27.52 10.07 6.39
N GLY A 143 -26.97 9.02 5.74
CA GLY A 143 -27.01 8.83 4.30
C GLY A 143 -25.86 9.54 3.55
N GLY A 144 -24.89 10.09 4.25
CA GLY A 144 -23.67 10.65 3.68
C GLY A 144 -22.70 9.54 3.24
N ILE A 145 -21.86 9.84 2.25
CA ILE A 145 -20.81 8.92 1.81
C ILE A 145 -19.65 8.98 2.80
N SER A 146 -19.33 7.84 3.44
CA SER A 146 -18.18 7.68 4.34
C SER A 146 -16.91 7.29 3.60
N GLY A 147 -17.03 6.55 2.50
CA GLY A 147 -15.90 6.05 1.74
C GLY A 147 -16.27 4.96 0.75
N ILE A 148 -15.30 4.19 0.33
CA ILE A 148 -15.49 3.00 -0.51
C ILE A 148 -14.80 1.80 0.12
N VAL A 149 -15.26 0.62 -0.20
CA VAL A 149 -14.58 -0.63 0.15
C VAL A 149 -14.55 -1.55 -1.06
N CYS A 150 -13.38 -2.08 -1.37
CA CYS A 150 -13.17 -3.02 -2.45
C CYS A 150 -13.12 -4.46 -1.92
N MET A 151 -13.25 -5.44 -2.79
CA MET A 151 -13.08 -6.86 -2.41
C MET A 151 -11.64 -7.12 -2.02
N GLU A 152 -10.74 -6.42 -2.68
CA GLU A 152 -9.30 -6.47 -2.47
C GLU A 152 -8.95 -6.09 -1.02
N ASP A 153 -9.51 -5.00 -0.48
CA ASP A 153 -9.30 -4.55 0.91
C ASP A 153 -9.72 -5.62 1.94
N ILE A 154 -10.82 -6.35 1.67
CA ILE A 154 -11.29 -7.43 2.55
C ILE A 154 -10.38 -8.67 2.46
N ILE A 155 -9.79 -8.93 1.30
CA ILE A 155 -8.86 -10.06 1.12
C ILE A 155 -7.55 -9.76 1.84
N GLU A 156 -7.10 -8.52 1.83
CA GLU A 156 -5.92 -8.04 2.53
C GLU A 156 -6.01 -8.29 4.05
N GLU A 157 -7.19 -8.12 4.66
CA GLU A 157 -7.43 -8.46 6.07
C GLU A 157 -7.27 -9.97 6.39
N ILE A 158 -7.35 -10.83 5.37
CA ILE A 158 -7.16 -12.30 5.54
C ILE A 158 -5.71 -12.71 5.30
N VAL A 159 -5.12 -12.15 4.24
CA VAL A 159 -3.84 -12.62 3.69
C VAL A 159 -2.67 -11.77 4.20
N GLY A 160 -2.96 -10.58 4.76
CA GLY A 160 -1.98 -9.53 5.00
C GLY A 160 -1.57 -8.87 3.68
N ASP A 161 -0.60 -7.99 3.72
CA ASP A 161 0.01 -7.43 2.51
C ASP A 161 0.47 -8.58 1.61
N ILE A 162 -0.23 -8.78 0.48
CA ILE A 162 0.22 -9.73 -0.54
C ILE A 162 1.45 -9.07 -1.16
N GLN A 163 2.62 -9.52 -0.77
CA GLN A 163 3.82 -9.22 -1.55
C GLN A 163 3.57 -9.77 -2.95
N ASP A 164 3.44 -8.87 -3.94
CA ASP A 164 3.27 -9.27 -5.33
C ASP A 164 4.53 -10.06 -5.72
N GLU A 165 4.36 -11.26 -6.29
CA GLU A 165 5.46 -12.06 -6.85
C GLU A 165 6.21 -11.31 -7.99
N PHE A 166 5.68 -10.15 -8.39
CA PHE A 166 6.28 -9.17 -9.31
C PHE A 166 6.80 -7.92 -8.61
N ASP A 167 6.53 -7.70 -7.33
CA ASP A 167 7.42 -6.90 -6.53
C ASP A 167 8.71 -7.72 -6.49
N ASN A 168 9.54 -7.43 -7.49
CA ASN A 168 10.93 -7.86 -7.43
C ASN A 168 11.34 -7.67 -5.97
N GLU A 169 12.07 -8.63 -5.43
CA GLU A 169 12.95 -8.42 -4.30
C GLU A 169 13.83 -7.20 -4.62
N ASP A 170 13.25 -6.01 -4.63
CA ASP A 170 13.99 -4.81 -4.38
C ASP A 170 14.45 -5.03 -2.96
N GLU A 171 15.70 -5.53 -2.87
CA GLU A 171 16.38 -5.72 -1.59
C GLU A 171 16.05 -4.48 -0.77
N ASP A 172 15.37 -4.63 0.37
CA ASP A 172 14.96 -3.51 1.24
C ASP A 172 16.15 -2.57 1.51
N ILE A 173 17.37 -3.07 1.27
CA ILE A 173 18.64 -2.35 1.32
C ILE A 173 19.42 -2.62 0.03
N VAL A 174 19.34 -1.73 -0.94
CA VAL A 174 20.06 -1.80 -2.21
C VAL A 174 21.37 -1.02 -2.13
N SER A 175 22.50 -1.67 -2.31
CA SER A 175 23.79 -0.98 -2.49
C SER A 175 23.87 -0.39 -3.91
N ILE A 176 23.85 0.95 -4.02
CA ILE A 176 23.86 1.66 -5.30
C ILE A 176 25.25 2.24 -5.66
N GLY A 177 26.26 1.95 -4.84
CA GLY A 177 27.64 2.37 -5.07
C GLY A 177 28.51 2.23 -3.82
N ASP A 178 29.80 2.55 -3.92
CA ASP A 178 30.74 2.52 -2.79
C ASP A 178 30.29 3.45 -1.65
N GLY A 179 29.75 2.86 -0.58
CA GLY A 179 29.26 3.60 0.57
C GLY A 179 27.94 4.34 0.33
N LEU A 180 27.14 3.87 -0.63
CA LEU A 180 25.81 4.41 -0.92
C LEU A 180 24.78 3.28 -0.93
N TRP A 181 23.69 3.47 -0.18
CA TRP A 181 22.57 2.55 -0.10
C TRP A 181 21.25 3.29 -0.35
N LEU A 182 20.32 2.62 -0.99
CA LEU A 182 18.93 3.02 -1.08
C LEU A 182 18.13 2.02 -0.25
N CYS A 183 17.38 2.49 0.73
CA CYS A 183 16.69 1.63 1.70
C CYS A 183 15.22 1.99 1.78
N ASP A 184 14.34 0.98 1.89
CA ASP A 184 12.95 1.19 2.30
C ASP A 184 12.93 1.69 3.74
N ALA A 185 12.04 2.60 4.07
CA ALA A 185 11.96 3.15 5.42
C ALA A 185 11.40 2.15 6.46
N ARG A 186 10.83 1.03 6.00
CA ARG A 186 10.34 -0.07 6.86
C ARG A 186 11.42 -1.04 7.27
N VAL A 187 12.62 -0.93 6.72
CA VAL A 187 13.77 -1.78 7.07
C VAL A 187 13.97 -1.79 8.57
N ASP A 188 14.13 -3.00 9.11
CA ASP A 188 14.49 -3.22 10.51
C ASP A 188 15.87 -2.66 10.82
N MET A 189 16.03 -2.10 12.02
CA MET A 189 17.28 -1.45 12.42
C MET A 189 18.42 -2.43 12.60
N ASP A 190 18.17 -3.69 12.95
CA ASP A 190 19.19 -4.73 13.09
C ASP A 190 19.69 -5.18 11.71
N ASP A 191 18.80 -5.35 10.73
CA ASP A 191 19.14 -5.68 9.35
C ASP A 191 19.96 -4.55 8.71
N LEU A 192 19.58 -3.30 8.99
CA LEU A 192 20.32 -2.13 8.54
C LEU A 192 21.70 -2.05 9.17
N ALA A 193 21.83 -2.36 10.47
CA ALA A 193 23.10 -2.38 11.18
C ALA A 193 24.06 -3.41 10.60
N GLU A 194 23.55 -4.59 10.21
CA GLU A 194 24.33 -5.64 9.55
C GLU A 194 24.78 -5.18 8.15
N ALA A 195 23.89 -4.58 7.36
CA ALA A 195 24.19 -4.13 6.00
C ALA A 195 25.21 -2.97 5.97
N LEU A 196 25.13 -2.04 6.93
CA LEU A 196 26.05 -0.90 7.07
C LEU A 196 27.33 -1.25 7.82
N HIS A 197 27.44 -2.44 8.41
CA HIS A 197 28.53 -2.89 9.29
C HIS A 197 28.80 -1.90 10.43
N THR A 198 27.74 -1.37 11.07
CA THR A 198 27.81 -0.37 12.13
C THR A 198 26.79 -0.64 13.23
N GLU A 199 27.06 -0.17 14.45
CA GLU A 199 26.06 -0.23 15.53
C GLU A 199 25.06 0.91 15.36
N LEU A 200 23.77 0.55 15.23
CA LEU A 200 22.63 1.45 15.19
C LEU A 200 21.82 1.34 16.50
N PRO A 201 20.99 2.34 16.86
CA PRO A 201 20.18 2.32 18.07
C PRO A 201 18.90 1.46 17.89
N SER A 202 19.05 0.17 17.61
CA SER A 202 17.94 -0.77 17.42
C SER A 202 17.10 -1.00 18.68
N ASP A 203 17.67 -0.77 19.88
CA ASP A 203 16.93 -0.83 21.13
C ASP A 203 15.89 0.31 21.28
N GLU A 204 16.03 1.41 20.53
CA GLU A 204 15.19 2.60 20.62
C GLU A 204 14.22 2.72 19.44
N PHE A 205 14.56 2.15 18.27
CA PHE A 205 13.80 2.28 17.02
C PHE A 205 13.68 0.93 16.33
N GLU A 206 12.45 0.56 15.93
CA GLU A 206 12.20 -0.69 15.19
C GLU A 206 12.55 -0.54 13.70
N THR A 207 12.33 0.66 13.11
CA THR A 207 12.49 0.87 11.67
C THR A 207 13.38 2.07 11.33
N LEU A 208 14.01 2.01 10.16
CA LEU A 208 14.81 3.12 9.59
C LEU A 208 14.00 4.42 9.50
N GLY A 209 12.74 4.36 9.07
CA GLY A 209 11.88 5.54 8.95
C GLY A 209 11.63 6.21 10.29
N GLY A 210 11.39 5.44 11.35
CA GLY A 210 11.23 5.94 12.71
C GLY A 210 12.51 6.62 13.22
N PHE A 211 13.65 5.98 13.02
CA PHE A 211 14.95 6.53 13.39
C PHE A 211 15.26 7.85 12.66
N VAL A 212 15.08 7.89 11.35
CA VAL A 212 15.32 9.10 10.53
C VAL A 212 14.37 10.23 10.92
N PHE A 213 13.11 9.90 11.19
CA PHE A 213 12.13 10.88 11.64
C PHE A 213 12.56 11.54 12.97
N ASP A 214 13.04 10.75 13.93
CA ASP A 214 13.56 11.25 15.21
C ASP A 214 14.79 12.13 15.03
N LEU A 215 15.72 11.73 14.17
CA LEU A 215 16.91 12.53 13.86
C LEU A 215 16.60 13.92 13.32
N PHE A 216 15.51 14.06 12.55
CA PHE A 216 15.06 15.38 12.06
C PHE A 216 14.38 16.21 13.16
N GLY A 217 13.72 15.59 14.14
CA GLY A 217 12.94 16.26 15.19
C GLY A 217 11.76 17.07 14.64
N LYS A 218 11.41 16.91 13.38
CA LYS A 218 10.31 17.54 12.64
C LYS A 218 9.93 16.66 11.45
N ILE A 219 8.79 16.95 10.81
CA ILE A 219 8.46 16.31 9.54
C ILE A 219 9.47 16.77 8.49
N PRO A 220 10.31 15.86 7.93
CA PRO A 220 11.27 16.23 6.91
C PRO A 220 10.59 16.54 5.58
N VAL A 221 11.34 17.06 4.62
CA VAL A 221 10.90 17.19 3.23
C VAL A 221 11.78 16.34 2.32
N ARG A 222 11.27 16.01 1.13
CA ARG A 222 12.01 15.23 0.12
C ARG A 222 13.36 15.90 -0.16
N TYR A 223 14.43 15.09 -0.19
CA TYR A 223 15.84 15.46 -0.36
C TYR A 223 16.46 16.22 0.84
N GLU A 224 15.74 16.36 1.93
CA GLU A 224 16.36 16.85 3.16
C GLU A 224 17.33 15.82 3.73
N LYS A 225 18.41 16.32 4.33
CA LYS A 225 19.51 15.49 4.81
C LYS A 225 19.77 15.73 6.28
N VAL A 226 20.03 14.64 7.01
CA VAL A 226 20.51 14.68 8.40
C VAL A 226 21.74 13.78 8.53
N ARG A 227 22.69 14.17 9.37
CA ARG A 227 23.89 13.39 9.64
C ARG A 227 23.80 12.69 10.99
N TRP A 228 24.19 11.43 11.00
CA TRP A 228 24.38 10.65 12.22
C TRP A 228 25.65 9.81 12.11
N LYS A 229 26.60 10.01 13.04
CA LYS A 229 27.96 9.43 12.97
C LYS A 229 28.60 9.67 11.60
N ASP A 230 29.04 8.59 10.95
CA ASP A 230 29.73 8.60 9.67
C ASP A 230 28.78 8.43 8.47
N PHE A 231 27.46 8.64 8.66
CA PHE A 231 26.46 8.48 7.62
C PHE A 231 25.59 9.73 7.47
N ASP A 232 25.32 10.09 6.22
CA ASP A 232 24.29 11.06 5.84
C ASP A 232 23.03 10.30 5.43
N PHE A 233 21.90 10.57 6.10
CA PHE A 233 20.58 10.04 5.78
C PHE A 233 19.82 11.10 5.00
N ILE A 234 19.38 10.76 3.78
CA ILE A 234 18.73 11.66 2.83
C ILE A 234 17.35 11.09 2.52
N VAL A 235 16.29 11.83 2.81
CA VAL A 235 14.93 11.42 2.47
C VAL A 235 14.76 11.46 0.95
N GLN A 236 14.66 10.28 0.32
CA GLN A 236 14.56 10.18 -1.13
C GLN A 236 13.12 10.29 -1.61
N ASP A 237 12.19 9.64 -0.91
CA ASP A 237 10.77 9.66 -1.22
C ASP A 237 9.91 9.73 0.04
N MET A 238 8.73 10.40 -0.09
CA MET A 238 7.74 10.55 0.97
C MET A 238 6.33 10.53 0.39
N ASP A 239 5.40 10.00 1.16
CA ASP A 239 3.96 10.15 0.95
C ASP A 239 3.35 10.88 2.14
N GLY A 240 2.88 12.10 1.91
CA GLY A 240 2.41 13.01 2.98
C GLY A 240 3.48 13.21 4.06
N HIS A 241 3.25 12.64 5.24
CA HIS A 241 4.18 12.71 6.37
C HIS A 241 5.00 11.41 6.56
N LYS A 242 4.74 10.39 5.77
CA LYS A 242 5.41 9.09 5.82
C LYS A 242 6.66 9.11 4.94
N ILE A 243 7.79 8.71 5.49
CA ILE A 243 9.01 8.45 4.72
C ILE A 243 8.84 7.07 4.06
N ASN A 244 9.03 6.99 2.74
CA ASN A 244 8.99 5.73 2.00
C ASN A 244 10.39 5.20 1.73
N THR A 245 11.32 6.08 1.31
CA THR A 245 12.66 5.66 0.90
C THR A 245 13.71 6.62 1.44
N VAL A 246 14.78 6.04 1.99
CA VAL A 246 15.94 6.78 2.51
C VAL A 246 17.19 6.37 1.74
N LYS A 247 17.94 7.35 1.26
CA LYS A 247 19.28 7.15 0.74
C LYS A 247 20.30 7.38 1.85
N ILE A 248 21.17 6.40 2.08
CA ILE A 248 22.25 6.46 3.07
C ILE A 248 23.57 6.61 2.34
N ALA A 249 24.40 7.54 2.79
CA ALA A 249 25.73 7.79 2.23
C ALA A 249 26.79 7.77 3.33
N ALA A 250 27.79 6.89 3.20
CA ALA A 250 28.94 6.93 4.08
C ALA A 250 29.80 8.17 3.79
N VAL A 251 30.14 8.88 4.84
CA VAL A 251 31.02 10.09 4.76
C VAL A 251 32.44 9.63 4.76
N LYS A 252 33.14 9.82 3.63
CA LYS A 252 34.61 9.59 3.60
C LYS A 252 35.30 10.72 4.34
N ASP A 253 36.21 10.36 5.28
CA ASP A 253 37.08 11.32 5.97
C ASP A 253 37.80 12.23 4.94
N GLY A 254 37.41 13.50 4.86
CA GLY A 254 38.05 14.45 3.98
C GLY A 254 37.26 15.70 3.60
N GLU A 255 35.98 15.75 3.86
CA GLU A 255 35.16 16.97 3.60
C GLU A 255 34.56 17.49 4.91
N MET A 256 35.34 18.30 5.63
CA MET A 256 34.76 19.25 6.58
C MET A 256 34.24 20.47 5.83
N PRO A 257 33.06 21.02 6.24
CA PRO A 257 32.41 22.16 5.61
C PRO A 257 33.22 23.45 5.71
#